data_ae58e0977d52f8c240bd7967782f76fb
#
_entry.id   ae58e0977d52f8c240bd7967782f76fb
#
_cell.length_a   1.000
_cell.length_b   1.000
_cell.length_c   1.000
_cell.angle_alpha   90.00
_cell.angle_beta   90.00
_cell.angle_gamma   90.00
#
_symmetry.space_group_name_H-M   'P 1'
#
loop_
_entity.id
_entity.type
_entity.pdbx_description
1 polymer ?
#
loop_
_entity_poly.entity_id
_entity_poly.type
_entity_poly.pdbx_seq_one_letter_code
_entity_poly.pdbx_strand_id
1 'polypeptide(L)'
;NQDTVAEYMQEIADQRGVPVDALKDFAGYINGSIAHQSPEQLAIWAAKQTYIALGFGLVAAASEEVDATPMEGFDPAAVDAELGLAAQGLHATLAMTLGFRDAANDYLANAKKVRFTADKLFIKK
;
A
#
# COMPACT_ATOMS: atom_id res chain seq x y z
N ASN A 1 2.42 -8.11 -13.26
CA ASN A 1 2.56 -9.02 -14.41
C ASN A 1 4.04 -9.13 -14.81
N GLN A 2 4.35 -9.91 -15.84
CA GLN A 2 5.75 -10.11 -16.30
C GLN A 2 6.37 -8.82 -16.86
N ASP A 3 5.58 -7.96 -17.49
CA ASP A 3 6.07 -6.68 -18.02
C ASP A 3 6.53 -5.77 -16.88
N THR A 4 5.76 -5.69 -15.80
CA THR A 4 6.14 -4.93 -14.60
C THR A 4 7.42 -5.47 -13.95
N VAL A 5 7.65 -6.79 -13.99
CA VAL A 5 8.91 -7.38 -13.51
C VAL A 5 10.07 -6.98 -14.42
N ALA A 6 9.87 -6.99 -15.73
CA ALA A 6 10.91 -6.59 -16.69
C ALA A 6 11.28 -5.10 -16.54
N GLU A 7 10.29 -4.22 -16.40
CA GLU A 7 10.50 -2.80 -16.10
C GLU A 7 11.30 -2.61 -14.81
N TYR A 8 10.93 -3.32 -13.74
CA TYR A 8 11.63 -3.21 -12.46
C TYR A 8 13.07 -3.73 -12.54
N MET A 9 13.33 -4.79 -13.33
CA MET A 9 14.71 -5.25 -13.55
C MET A 9 15.53 -4.21 -14.31
N GLN A 10 14.93 -3.51 -15.27
CA GLN A 10 15.62 -2.43 -15.98
C GLN A 10 15.95 -1.27 -15.04
N GLU A 11 15.00 -0.84 -14.20
CA GLU A 11 15.24 0.19 -13.18
C GLU A 11 16.39 -0.17 -12.22
N ILE A 12 16.43 -1.42 -11.77
CA ILE A 12 17.53 -1.90 -10.92
C ILE A 12 18.86 -1.83 -11.67
N ALA A 13 18.88 -2.28 -12.93
CA ALA A 13 20.07 -2.30 -13.75
C ALA A 13 20.62 -0.87 -13.95
N ASP A 14 19.77 0.06 -14.30
CA ASP A 14 20.12 1.46 -14.56
C ASP A 14 20.62 2.16 -13.30
N GLN A 15 19.90 2.01 -12.17
CA GLN A 15 20.28 2.64 -10.92
C GLN A 15 21.57 2.08 -10.30
N ARG A 16 21.86 0.79 -10.52
CA ARG A 16 23.05 0.12 -9.99
C ARG A 16 24.22 0.07 -10.97
N GLY A 17 24.03 0.49 -12.21
CA GLY A 17 25.05 0.44 -13.25
C GLY A 17 25.49 -0.97 -13.61
N VAL A 18 24.55 -1.93 -13.59
CA VAL A 18 24.82 -3.34 -13.94
C VAL A 18 24.05 -3.74 -15.20
N PRO A 19 24.54 -4.70 -16.00
CA PRO A 19 23.78 -5.21 -17.12
C PRO A 19 22.47 -5.88 -16.65
N VAL A 20 21.36 -5.64 -17.34
CA VAL A 20 20.05 -6.25 -17.01
C VAL A 20 20.12 -7.78 -17.04
N ASP A 21 20.96 -8.36 -17.89
CA ASP A 21 21.19 -9.81 -17.94
C ASP A 21 21.73 -10.40 -16.63
N ALA A 22 22.44 -9.62 -15.83
CA ALA A 22 22.90 -10.05 -14.50
C ALA A 22 21.74 -10.26 -13.51
N LEU A 23 20.54 -9.77 -13.82
CA LEU A 23 19.33 -9.89 -12.99
C LEU A 23 18.39 -11.01 -13.47
N LYS A 24 18.78 -11.78 -14.49
CA LYS A 24 17.94 -12.80 -15.11
C LYS A 24 17.44 -13.86 -14.14
N ASP A 25 18.30 -14.35 -13.25
CA ASP A 25 17.90 -15.36 -12.26
C ASP A 25 16.94 -14.79 -11.23
N PHE A 26 17.14 -13.54 -10.83
CA PHE A 26 16.25 -12.84 -9.91
C PHE A 26 14.87 -12.58 -10.57
N ALA A 27 14.83 -12.15 -11.82
CA ALA A 27 13.61 -12.03 -12.60
C ALA A 27 12.87 -13.37 -12.74
N GLY A 28 13.62 -14.45 -13.00
CA GLY A 28 13.10 -15.81 -13.08
C GLY A 28 12.45 -16.28 -11.78
N TYR A 29 13.08 -16.00 -10.64
CA TYR A 29 12.52 -16.31 -9.33
C TYR A 29 11.21 -15.57 -9.06
N ILE A 30 11.14 -14.26 -9.34
CA ILE A 30 9.93 -13.47 -9.15
C ILE A 30 8.80 -13.95 -10.08
N ASN A 31 9.11 -14.15 -11.37
CA ASN A 31 8.14 -14.62 -12.34
C ASN A 31 7.61 -16.03 -11.99
N GLY A 32 8.48 -16.92 -11.51
CA GLY A 32 8.08 -18.23 -11.01
C GLY A 32 7.12 -18.13 -9.83
N SER A 33 7.40 -17.26 -8.87
CA SER A 33 6.52 -17.01 -7.72
C SER A 33 5.15 -16.49 -8.15
N ILE A 34 5.10 -15.57 -9.11
CA ILE A 34 3.86 -15.01 -9.64
C ILE A 34 3.04 -16.08 -10.39
N ALA A 35 3.72 -16.90 -11.20
CA ALA A 35 3.06 -17.92 -12.03
C ALA A 35 2.30 -19.00 -11.23
N HIS A 36 2.67 -19.19 -9.97
CA HIS A 36 2.02 -20.15 -9.07
C HIS A 36 0.83 -19.58 -8.29
N GLN A 37 0.50 -18.31 -8.48
CA GLN A 37 -0.58 -17.63 -7.75
C GLN A 37 -1.80 -17.40 -8.66
N SER A 38 -3.01 -17.57 -8.10
CA SER A 38 -4.22 -17.18 -8.78
C SER A 38 -4.35 -15.64 -8.86
N PRO A 39 -5.17 -15.09 -9.78
CA PRO A 39 -5.45 -13.65 -9.82
C PRO A 39 -5.92 -13.09 -8.47
N GLU A 40 -6.76 -13.84 -7.74
CA GLU A 40 -7.25 -13.44 -6.42
C GLU A 40 -6.12 -13.39 -5.38
N GLN A 41 -5.21 -14.37 -5.41
CA GLN A 41 -4.04 -14.38 -4.53
C GLN A 41 -3.11 -13.19 -4.80
N LEU A 42 -2.90 -12.86 -6.07
CA LEU A 42 -2.12 -11.70 -6.48
C LEU A 42 -2.79 -10.38 -6.04
N ALA A 43 -4.11 -10.27 -6.19
CA ALA A 43 -4.85 -9.10 -5.73
C ALA A 43 -4.74 -8.92 -4.20
N ILE A 44 -4.89 -10.00 -3.43
CA ILE A 44 -4.71 -9.97 -1.96
C ILE A 44 -3.26 -9.60 -1.60
N TRP A 45 -2.29 -10.14 -2.32
CA TRP A 45 -0.88 -9.80 -2.09
C TRP A 45 -0.61 -8.32 -2.37
N ALA A 46 -1.11 -7.80 -3.50
CA ALA A 46 -0.98 -6.39 -3.87
C ALA A 46 -1.64 -5.47 -2.82
N ALA A 47 -2.87 -5.80 -2.39
CA ALA A 47 -3.55 -5.08 -1.33
C ALA A 47 -2.72 -5.01 -0.03
N LYS A 48 -2.08 -6.11 0.39
CA LYS A 48 -1.20 -6.11 1.57
C LYS A 48 -0.02 -5.14 1.43
N GLN A 49 0.52 -4.93 0.22
CA GLN A 49 1.59 -3.95 0.00
C GLN A 49 1.09 -2.52 0.21
N THR A 50 -0.15 -2.21 -0.19
CA THR A 50 -0.73 -0.88 0.06
C THR A 50 -0.96 -0.60 1.54
N TYR A 51 -1.31 -1.62 2.35
CA TYR A 51 -1.41 -1.47 3.81
C TYR A 51 -0.05 -1.23 4.48
N ILE A 52 1.02 -1.83 3.97
CA ILE A 52 2.38 -1.54 4.44
C ILE A 52 2.71 -0.07 4.14
N ALA A 53 2.46 0.40 2.92
CA ALA A 53 2.67 1.78 2.53
C ALA A 53 1.82 2.76 3.36
N LEU A 54 0.54 2.41 3.63
CA LEU A 54 -0.34 3.17 4.51
C LEU A 54 0.27 3.34 5.91
N GLY A 55 0.79 2.26 6.49
CA GLY A 55 1.42 2.30 7.82
C GLY A 55 2.59 3.28 7.87
N PHE A 56 3.47 3.25 6.87
CA PHE A 56 4.56 4.22 6.74
C PHE A 56 4.05 5.65 6.51
N GLY A 57 3.02 5.82 5.68
CA GLY A 57 2.38 7.11 5.43
C GLY A 57 1.81 7.75 6.70
N LEU A 58 1.14 6.96 7.55
CA LEU A 58 0.62 7.41 8.83
C LEU A 58 1.73 7.86 9.79
N VAL A 59 2.85 7.13 9.84
CA VAL A 59 4.01 7.50 10.67
C VAL A 59 4.66 8.77 10.13
N ALA A 60 4.84 8.88 8.81
CA ALA A 60 5.40 10.06 8.19
C ALA A 60 4.54 11.30 8.46
N ALA A 61 3.21 11.21 8.26
CA ALA A 61 2.28 12.29 8.56
C ALA A 61 2.39 12.75 10.02
N ALA A 62 2.43 11.79 10.96
CA ALA A 62 2.59 12.09 12.38
C ALA A 62 3.93 12.78 12.68
N SER A 63 5.02 12.42 11.99
CA SER A 63 6.34 13.04 12.16
C SER A 63 6.38 14.49 11.65
N GLU A 64 5.54 14.80 10.64
CA GLU A 64 5.38 16.14 10.08
C GLU A 64 4.25 16.95 10.77
N GLU A 65 3.69 16.44 11.85
CA GLU A 65 2.56 17.04 12.58
C GLU A 65 1.31 17.27 11.71
N VAL A 66 1.12 16.42 10.67
CA VAL A 66 -0.04 16.42 9.79
C VAL A 66 -1.02 15.35 10.25
N ASP A 67 -2.29 15.72 10.38
CA ASP A 67 -3.35 14.75 10.68
C ASP A 67 -3.62 13.84 9.47
N ALA A 68 -3.85 12.56 9.75
CA ALA A 68 -4.11 11.55 8.74
C ALA A 68 -5.28 10.66 9.14
N THR A 69 -6.17 10.39 8.19
CA THR A 69 -7.29 9.47 8.39
C THR A 69 -7.28 8.37 7.34
N PRO A 70 -6.95 7.12 7.73
CA PRO A 70 -7.07 5.98 6.84
C PRO A 70 -8.53 5.57 6.68
N MET A 71 -8.93 5.19 5.47
CA MET A 71 -10.31 4.86 5.14
C MET A 71 -10.39 3.65 4.21
N GLU A 72 -11.39 2.80 4.46
CA GLU A 72 -11.85 1.73 3.58
C GLU A 72 -13.38 1.83 3.34
N GLY A 73 -14.07 2.71 4.08
CA GLY A 73 -15.53 2.86 4.03
C GLY A 73 -16.02 3.68 2.82
N PHE A 74 -15.54 3.36 1.63
CA PHE A 74 -15.97 3.96 0.36
C PHE A 74 -16.35 2.87 -0.65
N ASP A 75 -16.93 3.25 -1.78
CA ASP A 75 -17.17 2.36 -2.91
C ASP A 75 -15.92 2.33 -3.83
N PRO A 76 -15.14 1.24 -3.83
CA PRO A 76 -13.94 1.15 -4.67
C PRO A 76 -14.25 1.25 -6.16
N ALA A 77 -15.38 0.69 -6.63
CA ALA A 77 -15.74 0.73 -8.03
C ALA A 77 -16.09 2.16 -8.50
N ALA A 78 -16.73 2.96 -7.64
CA ALA A 78 -16.99 4.36 -7.92
C ALA A 78 -15.69 5.17 -8.00
N VAL A 79 -14.74 4.91 -7.09
CA VAL A 79 -13.41 5.57 -7.12
C VAL A 79 -12.62 5.14 -8.35
N ASP A 80 -12.64 3.86 -8.71
CA ASP A 80 -11.98 3.35 -9.92
C ASP A 80 -12.52 4.03 -11.18
N ALA A 81 -13.84 4.21 -11.26
CA ALA A 81 -14.49 4.86 -12.40
C ALA A 81 -14.11 6.34 -12.49
N GLU A 82 -14.17 7.07 -11.36
CA GLU A 82 -13.86 8.50 -11.28
C GLU A 82 -12.40 8.81 -11.65
N LEU A 83 -11.47 7.96 -11.19
CA LEU A 83 -10.03 8.14 -11.42
C LEU A 83 -9.51 7.41 -12.68
N GLY A 84 -10.36 6.65 -13.37
CA GLY A 84 -9.95 5.89 -14.56
C GLY A 84 -8.92 4.79 -14.26
N LEU A 85 -8.98 4.17 -13.07
CA LEU A 85 -7.95 3.24 -12.60
C LEU A 85 -7.93 1.94 -13.41
N ALA A 86 -9.08 1.45 -13.84
CA ALA A 86 -9.20 0.20 -14.60
C ALA A 86 -8.39 0.23 -15.92
N ALA A 87 -8.34 1.40 -16.58
CA ALA A 87 -7.53 1.57 -17.81
C ALA A 87 -6.02 1.46 -17.57
N GLN A 88 -5.60 1.62 -16.31
CA GLN A 88 -4.22 1.51 -15.87
C GLN A 88 -3.91 0.14 -15.23
N GLY A 89 -4.89 -0.78 -15.19
CA GLY A 89 -4.75 -2.06 -14.50
C GLY A 89 -4.69 -1.93 -12.97
N LEU A 90 -5.22 -0.83 -12.42
CA LEU A 90 -5.24 -0.52 -11.00
C LEU A 90 -6.64 -0.65 -10.41
N HIS A 91 -6.69 -0.80 -9.09
CA HIS A 91 -7.92 -0.88 -8.31
C HIS A 91 -7.73 -0.20 -6.96
N ALA A 92 -8.71 0.61 -6.55
CA ALA A 92 -8.71 1.28 -5.26
C ALA A 92 -8.87 0.26 -4.12
N THR A 93 -7.96 0.27 -3.17
CA THR A 93 -7.95 -0.63 -2.01
C THR A 93 -8.26 0.11 -0.72
N LEU A 94 -7.64 1.26 -0.53
CA LEU A 94 -7.79 2.12 0.64
C LEU A 94 -7.53 3.57 0.25
N ALA A 95 -7.94 4.49 1.10
CA ALA A 95 -7.63 5.90 0.96
C ALA A 95 -7.04 6.45 2.26
N MET A 96 -6.26 7.50 2.16
CA MET A 96 -5.78 8.25 3.31
C MET A 96 -5.93 9.75 3.01
N THR A 97 -6.67 10.45 3.84
CA THR A 97 -6.70 11.91 3.79
C THR A 97 -5.60 12.49 4.67
N LEU A 98 -5.02 13.58 4.22
CA LEU A 98 -3.99 14.34 4.93
C LEU A 98 -4.44 15.79 5.06
N GLY A 99 -4.18 16.41 6.20
CA GLY A 99 -4.52 17.80 6.43
C GLY A 99 -4.36 18.22 7.89
N PHE A 100 -4.81 19.42 8.19
CA PHE A 100 -4.85 19.91 9.57
C PHE A 100 -6.29 19.87 10.06
N ARG A 101 -6.50 19.32 11.28
CA ARG A 101 -7.85 19.21 11.86
C ARG A 101 -8.45 20.57 12.15
N ASP A 102 -9.74 20.71 11.92
CA ASP A 102 -10.53 21.81 12.46
C ASP A 102 -10.95 21.46 13.89
N ALA A 103 -10.09 21.80 14.86
CA ALA A 103 -10.32 21.47 16.27
C ALA A 103 -11.60 22.10 16.84
N ALA A 104 -12.13 23.16 16.22
CA ALA A 104 -13.36 23.81 16.66
C ALA A 104 -14.62 23.00 16.29
N ASN A 105 -14.57 22.27 15.17
CA ASN A 105 -15.69 21.48 14.66
C ASN A 105 -15.46 19.95 14.78
N ASP A 106 -14.28 19.50 15.16
CA ASP A 106 -14.00 18.09 15.41
C ASP A 106 -14.42 17.69 16.83
N TYR A 107 -15.59 17.10 16.96
CA TYR A 107 -16.12 16.62 18.24
C TYR A 107 -15.26 15.53 18.92
N LEU A 108 -14.35 14.92 18.19
CA LEU A 108 -13.40 13.91 18.69
C LEU A 108 -12.01 14.48 19.01
N ALA A 109 -11.74 15.77 18.74
CA ALA A 109 -10.41 16.36 18.92
C ALA A 109 -9.81 16.11 20.32
N ASN A 110 -10.64 16.15 21.36
CA ASN A 110 -10.23 15.94 22.76
C ASN A 110 -10.56 14.53 23.29
N ALA A 111 -11.10 13.65 22.46
CA ALA A 111 -11.46 12.32 22.88
C ALA A 111 -10.21 11.45 23.06
N LYS A 112 -10.17 10.66 24.13
CA LYS A 112 -9.08 9.71 24.36
C LYS A 112 -9.07 8.65 23.26
N LYS A 113 -7.88 8.37 22.72
CA LYS A 113 -7.68 7.26 21.78
C LYS A 113 -7.96 5.93 22.49
N VAL A 114 -8.87 5.13 21.94
CA VAL A 114 -9.22 3.82 22.46
C VAL A 114 -8.50 2.73 21.68
N ARG A 115 -7.86 1.80 22.38
CA ARG A 115 -7.22 0.60 21.85
C ARG A 115 -7.48 -0.56 22.78
N PHE A 116 -7.50 -1.76 22.27
CA PHE A 116 -7.43 -2.94 23.11
C PHE A 116 -6.11 -2.94 23.91
N THR A 117 -6.15 -3.55 25.09
CA THR A 117 -4.96 -3.72 25.92
C THR A 117 -3.93 -4.61 25.21
N ALA A 118 -2.66 -4.44 25.57
CA ALA A 118 -1.57 -5.24 25.01
C ALA A 118 -1.80 -6.75 25.14
N ASP A 119 -2.39 -7.20 26.26
CA ASP A 119 -2.69 -8.62 26.54
C ASP A 119 -3.73 -9.22 25.57
N LYS A 120 -4.59 -8.38 24.97
CA LYS A 120 -5.55 -8.80 23.94
C LYS A 120 -4.95 -8.79 22.54
N LEU A 121 -3.93 -7.95 22.31
CA LEU A 121 -3.33 -7.76 20.99
C LEU A 121 -2.13 -8.66 20.75
N PHE A 122 -1.39 -9.02 21.80
CA PHE A 122 -0.13 -9.74 21.70
C PHE A 122 -0.15 -11.01 22.53
N ILE A 123 0.18 -12.12 21.89
CA ILE A 123 0.40 -13.40 22.58
C ILE A 123 1.89 -13.45 22.95
N LYS A 124 2.18 -13.35 24.24
CA LYS A 124 3.54 -13.60 24.77
C LYS A 124 3.70 -15.10 24.99
N LYS A 125 4.69 -15.69 24.34
CA LYS A 125 5.12 -17.09 24.58
C LYS A 125 6.38 -17.10 25.43
#